data_190d67457dfab0ba89b3d4640a19c788
#
_entry.id   190d67457dfab0ba89b3d4640a19c788
#
_cell.length_a   1.000
_cell.length_b   1.000
_cell.length_c   1.000
_cell.angle_alpha   90.00
_cell.angle_beta   90.00
_cell.angle_gamma   90.00
#
_symmetry.space_group_name_H-M   'P 1'
#
loop_
_entity.id
_entity.type
_entity.pdbx_description
1 polymer ?
#
loop_
_entity_poly.entity_id
_entity_poly.type
_entity_poly.pdbx_seq_one_letter_code
_entity_poly.pdbx_strand_id
1 'polypeptide(L)'
;MNIPTLHTQKITLRYGEHTIIRDLTLDIAKPEIVTIIGPNGSGKSTLLKALCRLLEPASGAVYLDSKDINKMSTEEVARTLAVMAQSANAPGGTTVEELVCYGRLPYRKFFDGLNQEDRLAIEEALEFTELGPLRTRLVHTLSGGE
;
A
#
# COMPACT_ATOMS: atom_id res chain seq x y z
N MET A 1 5.81 -20.11 1.26
CA MET A 1 4.97 -18.89 1.35
C MET A 1 4.21 -18.77 0.06
N ASN A 2 2.89 -18.60 0.13
CA ASN A 2 2.10 -18.32 -1.07
C ASN A 2 2.35 -16.86 -1.45
N ILE A 3 2.73 -16.61 -2.70
CA ILE A 3 3.04 -15.26 -3.15
C ILE A 3 1.72 -14.63 -3.59
N PRO A 4 1.35 -13.46 -3.05
CA PRO A 4 0.13 -12.78 -3.44
C PRO A 4 0.12 -12.47 -4.94
N THR A 5 -1.00 -12.75 -5.58
CA THR A 5 -1.25 -12.39 -6.99
C THR A 5 -2.18 -11.19 -7.06
N LEU A 6 -1.94 -10.30 -8.02
CA LEU A 6 -2.79 -9.14 -8.25
C LEU A 6 -3.22 -9.14 -9.71
N HIS A 7 -4.53 -9.15 -9.97
CA HIS A 7 -5.03 -9.05 -11.34
C HIS A 7 -6.27 -8.17 -11.45
N THR A 8 -6.52 -7.64 -12.62
CA THR A 8 -7.73 -6.88 -12.93
C THR A 8 -8.52 -7.57 -14.03
N GLN A 9 -9.85 -7.52 -13.94
CA GLN A 9 -10.75 -8.06 -14.94
C GLN A 9 -11.59 -6.93 -15.54
N LYS A 10 -11.21 -6.48 -16.74
CA LYS A 10 -11.92 -5.46 -17.53
C LYS A 10 -12.33 -4.23 -16.70
N ILE A 11 -11.39 -3.70 -15.90
CA ILE A 11 -11.68 -2.53 -15.07
C ILE A 11 -11.83 -1.28 -15.94
N THR A 12 -12.85 -0.49 -15.64
CA THR A 12 -13.03 0.86 -16.15
C THR A 12 -12.94 1.84 -15.00
N LEU A 13 -12.03 2.80 -15.10
CA LEU A 13 -11.78 3.81 -14.08
C LEU A 13 -12.20 5.18 -14.59
N ARG A 14 -12.93 5.94 -13.76
CA ARG A 14 -13.39 7.28 -14.11
C ARG A 14 -13.46 8.20 -12.89
N TYR A 15 -13.44 9.50 -13.18
CA TYR A 15 -13.77 10.56 -12.23
C TYR A 15 -14.99 11.32 -12.76
N GLY A 16 -16.12 11.20 -12.08
CA GLY A 16 -17.41 11.69 -12.59
C GLY A 16 -17.70 11.07 -13.95
N GLU A 17 -17.94 11.91 -14.97
CA GLU A 17 -18.23 11.46 -16.34
C GLU A 17 -16.96 11.15 -17.17
N HIS A 18 -15.75 11.50 -16.68
CA HIS A 18 -14.52 11.31 -17.44
C HIS A 18 -13.96 9.91 -17.24
N THR A 19 -13.98 9.09 -18.29
CA THR A 19 -13.32 7.79 -18.30
C THR A 19 -11.82 7.98 -18.52
N ILE A 20 -11.02 7.48 -17.58
CA ILE A 20 -9.54 7.56 -17.62
C ILE A 20 -8.96 6.27 -18.19
N ILE A 21 -9.48 5.12 -17.77
CA ILE A 21 -9.06 3.79 -18.23
C ILE A 21 -10.32 3.01 -18.59
N ARG A 22 -10.28 2.28 -19.70
CA ARG A 22 -11.40 1.46 -20.17
C ARG A 22 -10.95 0.02 -20.38
N ASP A 23 -11.75 -0.92 -19.85
CA ASP A 23 -11.64 -2.36 -20.07
C ASP A 23 -10.22 -2.94 -19.89
N LEU A 24 -9.45 -2.40 -18.91
CA LEU A 24 -8.10 -2.87 -18.65
C LEU A 24 -8.11 -4.23 -17.94
N THR A 25 -7.39 -5.17 -18.52
CA THR A 25 -7.02 -6.43 -17.87
C THR A 25 -5.52 -6.47 -17.70
N LEU A 26 -5.05 -6.69 -16.46
CA LEU A 26 -3.66 -6.77 -16.05
C LEU A 26 -3.51 -8.02 -15.17
N ASP A 27 -2.43 -8.74 -15.32
CA ASP A 27 -2.11 -9.91 -14.50
C ASP A 27 -0.69 -9.82 -13.97
N ILE A 28 -0.53 -9.85 -12.64
CA ILE A 28 0.74 -9.90 -11.91
C ILE A 28 0.70 -11.18 -11.08
N ALA A 29 1.10 -12.29 -11.72
CA ALA A 29 0.92 -13.64 -11.18
C ALA A 29 2.14 -14.20 -10.44
N LYS A 30 3.26 -13.46 -10.39
CA LYS A 30 4.53 -13.88 -9.79
C LYS A 30 5.29 -12.69 -9.22
N PRO A 31 6.31 -12.92 -8.35
CA PRO A 31 7.17 -11.85 -7.87
C PRO A 31 7.91 -11.21 -9.04
N GLU A 32 7.58 -9.97 -9.35
CA GLU A 32 8.22 -9.20 -10.39
C GLU A 32 8.12 -7.70 -10.11
N ILE A 33 9.02 -6.93 -10.68
CA ILE A 33 8.91 -5.47 -10.68
C ILE A 33 8.12 -5.06 -11.91
N VAL A 34 6.94 -4.48 -11.71
CA VAL A 34 6.10 -3.94 -12.77
C VAL A 34 6.19 -2.42 -12.77
N THR A 35 6.60 -1.84 -13.90
CA THR A 35 6.71 -0.39 -14.06
C THR A 35 5.61 0.12 -15.00
N ILE A 36 4.86 1.13 -14.53
CA ILE A 36 3.83 1.81 -15.33
C ILE A 36 4.43 3.10 -15.88
N ILE A 37 4.61 3.18 -17.20
CA ILE A 37 5.16 4.35 -17.90
C ILE A 37 4.11 5.00 -18.80
N GLY A 38 4.26 6.29 -19.03
CA GLY A 38 3.35 7.07 -19.89
C GLY A 38 3.41 8.57 -19.58
N PRO A 39 2.85 9.43 -20.44
CA PRO A 39 2.83 10.87 -20.23
C PRO A 39 1.98 11.27 -19.00
N ASN A 40 2.10 12.53 -18.58
CA ASN A 40 1.23 13.08 -17.54
C ASN A 40 -0.24 13.03 -18.01
N GLY A 41 -1.15 12.68 -17.10
CA GLY A 41 -2.57 12.53 -17.42
C GLY A 41 -2.97 11.18 -18.03
N SER A 42 -2.04 10.25 -18.32
CA SER A 42 -2.36 8.93 -18.93
C SER A 42 -3.05 7.93 -17.98
N GLY A 43 -3.32 8.29 -16.74
CA GLY A 43 -4.06 7.42 -15.80
C GLY A 43 -3.18 6.54 -14.90
N LYS A 44 -1.84 6.67 -14.91
CA LYS A 44 -0.93 5.86 -14.08
C LYS A 44 -1.31 5.86 -12.59
N SER A 45 -1.45 7.04 -12.01
CA SER A 45 -1.84 7.18 -10.59
C SER A 45 -3.26 6.72 -10.32
N THR A 46 -4.15 6.83 -11.32
CA THR A 46 -5.54 6.34 -11.24
C THR A 46 -5.55 4.82 -11.19
N LEU A 47 -4.73 4.17 -12.04
CA LEU A 47 -4.57 2.72 -12.02
C LEU A 47 -4.00 2.24 -10.67
N LEU A 48 -2.90 2.85 -10.19
CA LEU A 48 -2.33 2.51 -8.89
C LEU A 48 -3.36 2.65 -7.75
N LYS A 49 -4.15 3.73 -7.75
CA LYS A 49 -5.22 3.91 -6.74
C LYS A 49 -6.26 2.78 -6.80
N ALA A 50 -6.64 2.32 -8.00
CA ALA A 50 -7.59 1.22 -8.14
C ALA A 50 -6.98 -0.10 -7.67
N LEU A 51 -5.73 -0.40 -8.03
CA LEU A 51 -5.01 -1.59 -7.57
C LEU A 51 -4.84 -1.65 -6.06
N CYS A 52 -4.76 -0.47 -5.40
CA CYS A 52 -4.61 -0.34 -3.96
C CYS A 52 -5.93 -0.09 -3.21
N ARG A 53 -7.09 -0.30 -3.86
CA ARG A 53 -8.43 -0.07 -3.27
C ARG A 53 -8.67 1.38 -2.80
N LEU A 54 -7.90 2.33 -3.31
CA LEU A 54 -8.10 3.77 -3.06
C LEU A 54 -9.05 4.42 -4.06
N LEU A 55 -9.45 3.69 -5.11
CA LEU A 55 -10.44 4.08 -6.11
C LEU A 55 -11.20 2.83 -6.53
N GLU A 56 -12.52 2.85 -6.37
CA GLU A 56 -13.38 1.77 -6.81
C GLU A 56 -13.59 1.84 -8.34
N PRO A 57 -13.42 0.74 -9.09
CA PRO A 57 -13.71 0.71 -10.52
C PRO A 57 -15.20 0.96 -10.79
N ALA A 58 -15.50 1.72 -11.85
CA ALA A 58 -16.87 1.92 -12.33
C ALA A 58 -17.47 0.64 -12.93
N SER A 59 -16.61 -0.25 -13.47
CA SER A 59 -16.95 -1.61 -13.89
C SER A 59 -15.73 -2.50 -13.85
N GLY A 60 -15.93 -3.82 -13.87
CA GLY A 60 -14.88 -4.80 -13.68
C GLY A 60 -14.50 -4.96 -12.21
N ALA A 61 -13.43 -5.68 -11.93
CA ALA A 61 -12.96 -5.92 -10.57
C ALA A 61 -11.43 -6.05 -10.49
N VAL A 62 -10.89 -5.69 -9.33
CA VAL A 62 -9.50 -5.95 -8.95
C VAL A 62 -9.48 -7.11 -7.96
N TYR A 63 -8.61 -8.08 -8.20
CA TYR A 63 -8.50 -9.27 -7.38
C TYR A 63 -7.12 -9.36 -6.73
N LEU A 64 -7.10 -9.65 -5.45
CA LEU A 64 -5.93 -9.98 -4.65
C LEU A 64 -6.10 -11.42 -4.16
N ASP A 65 -5.18 -12.32 -4.54
CA ASP A 65 -5.28 -13.75 -4.25
C ASP A 65 -6.65 -14.36 -4.65
N SER A 66 -7.12 -14.05 -5.85
CA SER A 66 -8.40 -14.50 -6.39
C SER A 66 -9.65 -13.97 -5.66
N LYS A 67 -9.49 -13.09 -4.66
CA LYS A 67 -10.59 -12.41 -3.97
C LYS A 67 -10.76 -10.99 -4.50
N ASP A 68 -11.99 -10.58 -4.76
CA ASP A 68 -12.30 -9.19 -5.08
C ASP A 68 -11.88 -8.27 -3.93
N ILE A 69 -10.90 -7.39 -4.19
CA ILE A 69 -10.28 -6.54 -3.18
C ILE A 69 -11.30 -5.60 -2.49
N ASN A 70 -12.38 -5.23 -3.17
CA ASN A 70 -13.44 -4.38 -2.62
C ASN A 70 -14.36 -5.14 -1.65
N LYS A 71 -14.34 -6.47 -1.69
CA LYS A 71 -15.11 -7.35 -0.78
C LYS A 71 -14.30 -7.86 0.40
N MET A 72 -12.98 -7.60 0.42
CA MET A 72 -12.12 -7.96 1.54
C MET A 72 -12.25 -6.94 2.68
N SER A 73 -11.95 -7.34 3.91
CA SER A 73 -11.81 -6.37 5.00
C SER A 73 -10.59 -5.48 4.81
N THR A 74 -10.58 -4.31 5.42
CA THR A 74 -9.44 -3.38 5.33
C THR A 74 -8.18 -4.00 5.92
N GLU A 75 -8.32 -4.76 7.01
CA GLU A 75 -7.25 -5.47 7.68
C GLU A 75 -6.65 -6.56 6.78
N GLU A 76 -7.48 -7.35 6.09
CA GLU A 76 -7.01 -8.38 5.16
C GLU A 76 -6.18 -7.78 4.03
N VAL A 77 -6.67 -6.70 3.41
CA VAL A 77 -5.94 -6.00 2.35
C VAL A 77 -4.63 -5.44 2.89
N ALA A 78 -4.65 -4.75 4.03
CA ALA A 78 -3.47 -4.08 4.61
C ALA A 78 -2.39 -5.06 5.11
N ARG A 79 -2.74 -6.33 5.38
CA ARG A 79 -1.77 -7.39 5.70
C ARG A 79 -1.04 -7.92 4.47
N THR A 80 -1.58 -7.70 3.28
CA THR A 80 -1.06 -8.28 2.03
C THR A 80 -0.47 -7.22 1.11
N LEU A 81 -1.03 -6.00 1.12
CA LEU A 81 -0.71 -4.93 0.20
C LEU A 81 -0.25 -3.68 0.95
N ALA A 82 0.97 -3.24 0.70
CA ALA A 82 1.49 -1.97 1.18
C ALA A 82 1.52 -0.93 0.05
N VAL A 83 1.26 0.32 0.39
CA VAL A 83 1.24 1.44 -0.55
C VAL A 83 2.14 2.56 -0.04
N MET A 84 3.10 2.97 -0.86
CA MET A 84 3.86 4.19 -0.60
C MET A 84 3.29 5.33 -1.43
N ALA A 85 2.76 6.36 -0.77
CA ALA A 85 2.26 7.55 -1.45
C ALA A 85 3.42 8.42 -1.95
N GLN A 86 3.22 9.12 -3.07
CA GLN A 86 4.21 10.04 -3.64
C GLN A 86 4.56 11.19 -2.68
N SER A 87 3.61 11.62 -1.84
CA SER A 87 3.78 12.59 -0.77
C SER A 87 3.21 11.99 0.52
N ALA A 88 4.03 11.23 1.23
CA ALA A 88 3.66 10.73 2.55
C ALA A 88 3.99 11.81 3.59
N ASN A 89 2.96 12.41 4.18
CA ASN A 89 3.12 13.27 5.34
C ASN A 89 2.79 12.48 6.59
N ALA A 90 3.79 12.23 7.42
CA ALA A 90 3.55 11.74 8.76
C ALA A 90 2.88 12.85 9.61
N PRO A 91 2.01 12.51 10.58
CA PRO A 91 1.50 13.48 11.55
C PRO A 91 2.64 14.25 12.22
N GLY A 92 2.42 15.54 12.51
CA GLY A 92 3.45 16.35 13.16
C GLY A 92 3.89 15.74 14.49
N GLY A 93 5.20 15.70 14.73
CA GLY A 93 5.77 15.12 15.95
C GLY A 93 5.98 13.61 15.92
N THR A 94 5.65 12.92 14.82
CA THR A 94 5.86 11.47 14.70
C THR A 94 7.35 11.15 14.54
N THR A 95 7.88 10.24 15.35
CA THR A 95 9.22 9.66 15.21
C THR A 95 9.25 8.55 14.15
N VAL A 96 10.46 8.18 13.72
CA VAL A 96 10.66 7.05 12.78
C VAL A 96 10.08 5.76 13.36
N GLU A 97 10.38 5.46 14.64
CA GLU A 97 9.85 4.26 15.29
C GLU A 97 8.31 4.23 15.35
N GLU A 98 7.69 5.36 15.70
CA GLU A 98 6.22 5.46 15.70
C GLU A 98 5.63 5.26 14.30
N LEU A 99 6.28 5.78 13.25
CA LEU A 99 5.84 5.56 11.87
C LEU A 99 5.93 4.08 11.49
N VAL A 100 7.03 3.39 11.84
CA VAL A 100 7.19 1.95 11.60
C VAL A 100 6.14 1.15 12.38
N CYS A 101 5.81 1.56 13.62
CA CYS A 101 4.75 0.94 14.41
C CYS A 101 3.37 0.96 13.72
N TYR A 102 3.08 1.96 12.87
CA TYR A 102 1.82 2.00 12.12
C TYR A 102 1.67 0.80 11.17
N GLY A 103 2.76 0.20 10.70
CA GLY A 103 2.73 -1.03 9.91
C GLY A 103 2.12 -2.23 10.67
N ARG A 104 2.05 -2.16 11.99
CA ARG A 104 1.45 -3.22 12.83
C ARG A 104 -0.06 -3.02 13.09
N LEU A 105 -0.64 -1.88 12.72
CA LEU A 105 -2.07 -1.60 12.94
C LEU A 105 -3.00 -2.69 12.39
N PRO A 106 -2.79 -3.26 11.19
CA PRO A 106 -3.67 -4.31 10.67
C PRO A 106 -3.65 -5.62 11.47
N TYR A 107 -2.65 -5.83 12.32
CA TYR A 107 -2.46 -7.06 13.12
C TYR A 107 -2.97 -6.93 14.55
N ARG A 108 -3.33 -5.71 14.99
CA ARG A 108 -3.68 -5.39 16.37
C ARG A 108 -5.19 -5.25 16.54
N LYS A 109 -5.69 -5.63 17.71
CA LYS A 109 -7.03 -5.24 18.16
C LYS A 109 -6.99 -3.82 18.72
N PHE A 110 -8.11 -3.13 18.65
CA PHE A 110 -8.24 -1.69 18.88
C PHE A 110 -7.70 -1.19 20.23
N PHE A 111 -7.65 -2.05 21.24
CA PHE A 111 -7.19 -1.71 22.61
C PHE A 111 -5.92 -2.43 23.05
N ASP A 112 -5.30 -3.25 22.19
CA ASP A 112 -4.12 -4.00 22.56
C ASP A 112 -2.85 -3.15 22.36
N GLY A 113 -1.97 -3.15 23.36
CA GLY A 113 -0.61 -2.65 23.21
C GLY A 113 0.19 -3.49 22.19
N LEU A 114 1.45 -3.09 21.93
CA LEU A 114 2.38 -3.88 21.14
C LEU A 114 2.70 -5.18 21.86
N ASN A 115 2.41 -6.32 21.24
CA ASN A 115 2.82 -7.62 21.73
C ASN A 115 4.28 -7.92 21.34
N GLN A 116 4.79 -9.10 21.72
CA GLN A 116 6.17 -9.48 21.42
C GLN A 116 6.43 -9.64 19.92
N GLU A 117 5.48 -10.20 19.17
CA GLU A 117 5.58 -10.36 17.72
C GLU A 117 5.63 -9.00 17.01
N ASP A 118 4.80 -8.05 17.43
CA ASP A 118 4.83 -6.69 16.89
C ASP A 118 6.18 -6.02 17.12
N ARG A 119 6.75 -6.17 18.32
CA ARG A 119 8.07 -5.59 18.66
C ARG A 119 9.18 -6.19 17.79
N LEU A 120 9.19 -7.51 17.60
CA LEU A 120 10.15 -8.18 16.73
C LEU A 120 10.03 -7.70 15.28
N ALA A 121 8.82 -7.61 14.75
CA ALA A 121 8.60 -7.13 13.39
C ALA A 121 9.03 -5.65 13.20
N ILE A 122 8.87 -4.81 14.22
CA ILE A 122 9.35 -3.42 14.22
C ILE A 122 10.88 -3.37 14.21
N GLU A 123 11.54 -4.15 15.08
CA GLU A 123 13.01 -4.21 15.10
C GLU A 123 13.57 -4.74 13.78
N GLU A 124 13.01 -5.81 13.22
CA GLU A 124 13.39 -6.34 11.90
C GLU A 124 13.24 -5.30 10.79
N ALA A 125 12.15 -4.53 10.79
CA ALA A 125 11.93 -3.49 9.80
C ALA A 125 12.94 -2.35 9.92
N LEU A 126 13.25 -1.90 11.15
CA LEU A 126 14.25 -0.86 11.42
C LEU A 126 15.67 -1.31 11.03
N GLU A 127 15.99 -2.58 11.30
CA GLU A 127 17.28 -3.17 10.91
C GLU A 127 17.41 -3.32 9.40
N PHE A 128 16.40 -3.89 8.74
CA PHE A 128 16.37 -4.09 7.28
C PHE A 128 16.50 -2.78 6.48
N THR A 129 15.95 -1.69 7.03
CA THR A 129 16.00 -0.36 6.40
C THR A 129 17.16 0.50 6.91
N GLU A 130 18.03 -0.02 7.79
CA GLU A 130 19.14 0.70 8.43
C GLU A 130 18.69 1.96 9.20
N LEU A 131 17.43 2.03 9.62
CA LEU A 131 16.84 3.16 10.32
C LEU A 131 17.06 3.13 11.87
N GLY A 132 17.70 2.10 12.39
CA GLY A 132 17.98 1.98 13.82
C GLY A 132 18.58 3.24 14.46
N PRO A 133 19.63 3.87 13.89
CA PRO A 133 20.21 5.11 14.41
C PRO A 133 19.28 6.32 14.36
N LEU A 134 18.25 6.28 13.53
CA LEU A 134 17.30 7.38 13.30
C LEU A 134 15.96 7.18 14.05
N ARG A 135 15.80 6.08 14.78
CA ARG A 135 14.50 5.65 15.35
C ARG A 135 13.78 6.72 16.17
N THR A 136 14.52 7.56 16.88
CA THR A 136 13.97 8.64 17.74
C THR A 136 13.88 9.99 17.03
N ARG A 137 14.37 10.10 15.79
CA ARG A 137 14.26 11.35 15.01
C ARG A 137 12.83 11.57 14.53
N LEU A 138 12.46 12.82 14.44
CA LEU A 138 11.17 13.22 13.86
C LEU A 138 11.20 13.04 12.35
N VAL A 139 10.18 12.37 11.80
CA VAL A 139 10.11 12.04 10.35
C VAL A 139 10.26 13.26 9.46
N HIS A 140 9.65 14.40 9.84
CA HIS A 140 9.73 15.63 9.05
C HIS A 140 11.13 16.27 9.01
N THR A 141 12.09 15.80 9.82
CA THR A 141 13.48 16.28 9.82
C THR A 141 14.39 15.42 8.95
N LEU A 142 13.88 14.34 8.38
CA LEU A 142 14.63 13.46 7.50
C LEU A 142 14.73 14.05 6.09
N SER A 143 15.81 13.72 5.40
CA SER A 143 15.95 14.00 3.97
C SER A 143 15.13 13.00 3.13
N GLY A 144 14.89 13.33 1.87
CA GLY A 144 14.13 12.44 0.97
C GLY A 144 14.83 11.10 0.65
N GLY A 145 16.08 10.92 1.05
CA GLY A 145 16.84 9.67 0.90
C GLY A 145 16.93 8.86 2.19
N GLU A 146 16.70 9.48 3.34
CA GLU A 146 16.56 8.83 4.66
C GLU A 146 15.13 8.31 4.84
#